data_99433351c0d96d22d10480b61d83b1f8
#
_entry.id   99433351c0d96d22d10480b61d83b1f8
#
_cell.length_a   1.000
_cell.length_b   1.000
_cell.length_c   1.000
_cell.angle_alpha   90.00
_cell.angle_beta   90.00
_cell.angle_gamma   90.00
#
_symmetry.space_group_name_H-M   'P 1'
#
loop_
_entity.id
_entity.type
_entity.pdbx_description
1 polymer ?
#
loop_
_entity_poly.entity_id
_entity_poly.type
_entity_poly.pdbx_seq_one_letter_code
_entity_poly.pdbx_strand_id
1 'polypeptide(L)'
;MADLTGVHVLVVEDTDDSREMLRVSLEYCGALVTTAASATEAKKVLEHLRPHVLVSDIAMPDNGLELIREVMTVAGEKGVHIPAIAVTAYHDRREELLAAGFAELVEKPLNPIALCGVIRRHGQLET
;
A
#
# COMPACT_ATOMS: atom_id res chain seq x y z
N MET A 1 -11.63 11.25 11.82
CA MET A 1 -11.31 10.31 10.73
C MET A 1 -10.48 11.03 9.69
N ALA A 2 -9.44 10.38 9.19
CA ALA A 2 -8.58 11.01 8.17
C ALA A 2 -9.33 11.18 6.86
N ASP A 3 -9.14 12.32 6.20
CA ASP A 3 -9.71 12.62 4.90
C ASP A 3 -8.67 12.29 3.82
N LEU A 4 -9.01 11.35 2.95
CA LEU A 4 -8.14 10.91 1.87
C LEU A 4 -8.55 11.46 0.50
N THR A 5 -9.36 12.51 0.48
CA THR A 5 -9.77 13.15 -0.77
C THR A 5 -8.54 13.57 -1.57
N GLY A 6 -8.46 13.18 -2.83
CA GLY A 6 -7.33 13.47 -3.70
C GLY A 6 -6.19 12.47 -3.62
N VAL A 7 -6.26 11.50 -2.69
CA VAL A 7 -5.22 10.47 -2.56
C VAL A 7 -5.64 9.22 -3.32
N HIS A 8 -4.77 8.77 -4.22
CA HIS A 8 -4.97 7.51 -4.94
C HIS A 8 -4.14 6.42 -4.29
N VAL A 9 -4.80 5.36 -3.86
CA VAL A 9 -4.16 4.23 -3.16
C VAL A 9 -4.23 2.98 -4.04
N LEU A 10 -3.09 2.32 -4.19
CA LEU A 10 -3.06 0.98 -4.80
C LEU A 10 -3.03 -0.04 -3.67
N VAL A 11 -4.04 -0.90 -3.61
CA VAL A 11 -4.15 -1.95 -2.60
C VAL A 11 -3.81 -3.29 -3.24
N VAL A 12 -2.85 -4.00 -2.66
CA VAL A 12 -2.45 -5.34 -3.12
C VAL A 12 -2.80 -6.34 -2.04
N GLU A 13 -3.76 -7.22 -2.33
CA GLU A 13 -4.27 -8.19 -1.39
C GLU A 13 -4.85 -9.37 -2.18
N ASP A 14 -4.37 -10.59 -1.91
CA ASP A 14 -4.77 -11.77 -2.68
C ASP A 14 -6.12 -12.35 -2.24
N THR A 15 -6.59 -12.06 -1.03
CA THR A 15 -7.87 -12.54 -0.52
C THR A 15 -8.99 -11.60 -0.94
N ASP A 16 -10.00 -12.12 -1.64
CA ASP A 16 -11.08 -11.30 -2.19
C ASP A 16 -11.80 -10.48 -1.12
N ASP A 17 -12.17 -11.12 0.00
CA ASP A 17 -12.92 -10.44 1.05
C ASP A 17 -12.09 -9.33 1.71
N SER A 18 -10.82 -9.60 1.98
CA SER A 18 -9.93 -8.60 2.59
C SER A 18 -9.68 -7.44 1.63
N ARG A 19 -9.49 -7.75 0.34
CA ARG A 19 -9.28 -6.73 -0.68
C ARG A 19 -10.49 -5.81 -0.79
N GLU A 20 -11.68 -6.38 -0.79
CA GLU A 20 -12.93 -5.62 -0.87
C GLU A 20 -13.16 -4.78 0.39
N MET A 21 -12.88 -5.34 1.55
CA MET A 21 -12.98 -4.60 2.82
C MET A 21 -12.06 -3.37 2.82
N LEU A 22 -10.81 -3.54 2.38
CA LEU A 22 -9.88 -2.43 2.30
C LEU A 22 -10.36 -1.38 1.31
N ARG A 23 -10.81 -1.81 0.13
CA ARG A 23 -11.31 -0.88 -0.88
C ARG A 23 -12.46 -0.04 -0.34
N VAL A 24 -13.46 -0.68 0.23
CA VAL A 24 -14.64 0.02 0.75
C VAL A 24 -14.26 0.97 1.87
N SER A 25 -13.42 0.53 2.79
CA SER A 25 -13.01 1.35 3.94
C SER A 25 -12.25 2.60 3.49
N LEU A 26 -11.33 2.44 2.54
CA LEU A 26 -10.52 3.57 2.08
C LEU A 26 -11.34 4.53 1.21
N GLU A 27 -12.25 4.00 0.40
CA GLU A 27 -13.16 4.85 -0.37
C GLU A 27 -14.09 5.64 0.54
N TYR A 28 -14.51 5.04 1.65
CA TYR A 28 -15.31 5.74 2.65
C TYR A 28 -14.55 6.95 3.22
N CYS A 29 -13.24 6.86 3.32
CA CYS A 29 -12.40 7.97 3.77
C CYS A 29 -12.10 8.98 2.65
N GLY A 30 -12.58 8.76 1.45
CA GLY A 30 -12.44 9.69 0.34
C GLY A 30 -11.38 9.32 -0.69
N ALA A 31 -10.66 8.22 -0.50
CA ALA A 31 -9.60 7.82 -1.42
C ALA A 31 -10.13 7.30 -2.75
N LEU A 32 -9.37 7.52 -3.81
CA LEU A 32 -9.53 6.76 -5.04
C LEU A 32 -8.71 5.48 -4.87
N VAL A 33 -9.33 4.32 -5.07
CA VAL A 33 -8.67 3.04 -4.80
C VAL A 33 -8.61 2.20 -6.07
N THR A 34 -7.41 1.73 -6.39
CA THR A 34 -7.19 0.70 -7.40
C THR A 34 -6.72 -0.55 -6.66
N THR A 35 -7.22 -1.71 -7.02
CA THR A 35 -6.86 -2.96 -6.35
C THR A 35 -6.11 -3.89 -7.29
N ALA A 36 -5.27 -4.74 -6.70
CA ALA A 36 -4.58 -5.79 -7.41
C ALA A 36 -4.59 -7.04 -6.51
N ALA A 37 -4.77 -8.20 -7.12
CA ALA A 37 -4.84 -9.46 -6.38
C ALA A 37 -3.47 -10.12 -6.21
N SER A 38 -2.45 -9.58 -6.86
CA SER A 38 -1.10 -10.16 -6.84
C SER A 38 -0.05 -9.10 -7.14
N ALA A 39 1.21 -9.42 -6.87
CA ALA A 39 2.33 -8.57 -7.24
C ALA A 39 2.39 -8.35 -8.76
N THR A 40 2.10 -9.40 -9.54
CA THR A 40 2.09 -9.31 -11.00
C THR A 40 1.05 -8.31 -11.49
N GLU A 41 -0.17 -8.35 -10.94
CA GLU A 41 -1.20 -7.37 -11.28
C GLU A 41 -0.80 -5.96 -10.87
N ALA A 42 -0.23 -5.82 -9.66
CA ALA A 42 0.21 -4.51 -9.17
C ALA A 42 1.26 -3.91 -10.09
N LYS A 43 2.19 -4.71 -10.57
CA LYS A 43 3.21 -4.27 -11.51
C LYS A 43 2.59 -3.73 -12.80
N LYS A 44 1.58 -4.42 -13.32
CA LYS A 44 0.87 -3.97 -14.52
C LYS A 44 0.16 -2.64 -14.29
N VAL A 45 -0.46 -2.48 -13.12
CA VAL A 45 -1.10 -1.21 -12.73
C VAL A 45 -0.07 -0.09 -12.73
N LEU A 46 1.11 -0.32 -12.17
CA LEU A 46 2.15 0.68 -12.05
C LEU A 46 2.75 1.09 -13.40
N GLU A 47 2.56 0.31 -14.45
CA GLU A 47 2.96 0.69 -15.80
C GLU A 47 2.12 1.87 -16.33
N HIS A 48 0.89 2.01 -15.85
CA HIS A 48 -0.07 2.99 -16.37
C HIS A 48 -0.54 4.01 -15.35
N LEU A 49 -0.44 3.71 -14.06
CA LEU A 49 -0.92 4.57 -12.98
C LEU A 49 0.22 4.91 -12.02
N ARG A 50 0.12 6.08 -11.40
CA ARG A 50 1.05 6.50 -10.36
C ARG A 50 0.25 6.78 -9.09
N PRO A 51 0.01 5.75 -8.26
CA PRO A 51 -0.69 5.98 -6.99
C PRO A 51 0.18 6.82 -6.06
N HIS A 52 -0.47 7.51 -5.14
CA HIS A 52 0.23 8.28 -4.11
C HIS A 52 0.79 7.37 -3.03
N VAL A 53 0.13 6.25 -2.76
CA VAL A 53 0.50 5.31 -1.70
C VAL A 53 0.19 3.89 -2.17
N LEU A 54 1.06 2.96 -1.81
CA LEU A 54 0.85 1.52 -1.98
C LEU A 54 0.52 0.92 -0.61
N VAL A 55 -0.53 0.11 -0.53
CA VAL A 55 -0.82 -0.70 0.65
C VAL A 55 -0.76 -2.16 0.24
N SER A 56 0.13 -2.91 0.87
CA SER A 56 0.33 -4.32 0.53
C SER A 56 0.13 -5.21 1.76
N ASP A 57 -0.79 -6.17 1.66
CA ASP A 57 -0.93 -7.19 2.70
C ASP A 57 0.19 -8.21 2.51
N ILE A 58 0.99 -8.36 3.55
CA ILE A 58 2.13 -9.27 3.55
C ILE A 58 1.69 -10.57 4.20
N ALA A 59 1.15 -11.49 3.39
CA ALA A 59 0.85 -12.84 3.86
C ALA A 59 2.13 -13.69 3.87
N MET A 60 2.98 -13.49 2.85
CA MET A 60 4.26 -14.19 2.69
C MET A 60 5.33 -13.14 2.51
N PRO A 61 6.38 -13.09 3.36
CA PRO A 61 7.41 -12.05 3.27
C PRO A 61 8.07 -11.93 1.90
N ASP A 62 8.28 -13.04 1.22
CA ASP A 62 8.95 -13.04 -0.08
C ASP A 62 8.15 -12.29 -1.14
N ASN A 63 6.84 -12.46 -1.14
CA ASN A 63 5.96 -11.75 -2.07
C ASN A 63 5.96 -10.25 -1.83
N GLY A 64 6.00 -9.85 -0.57
CA GLY A 64 6.07 -8.45 -0.21
C GLY A 64 7.39 -7.82 -0.62
N LEU A 65 8.50 -8.54 -0.46
CA LEU A 65 9.82 -8.07 -0.86
C LEU A 65 9.92 -7.91 -2.37
N GLU A 66 9.39 -8.84 -3.13
CA GLU A 66 9.37 -8.74 -4.59
C GLU A 66 8.59 -7.51 -5.04
N LEU A 67 7.40 -7.32 -4.49
CA LEU A 67 6.56 -6.18 -4.84
C LEU A 67 7.24 -4.85 -4.52
N ILE A 68 7.83 -4.71 -3.33
CA ILE A 68 8.47 -3.45 -2.95
C ILE A 68 9.66 -3.13 -3.86
N ARG A 69 10.42 -4.12 -4.28
CA ARG A 69 11.52 -3.92 -5.24
C ARG A 69 11.01 -3.38 -6.56
N GLU A 70 9.90 -3.94 -7.06
CA GLU A 70 9.29 -3.49 -8.31
C GLU A 70 8.80 -2.05 -8.19
N VAL A 71 8.15 -1.71 -7.08
CA VAL A 71 7.67 -0.35 -6.82
C VAL A 71 8.84 0.63 -6.80
N MET A 72 9.91 0.30 -6.09
CA MET A 72 11.09 1.16 -6.01
C MET A 72 11.75 1.34 -7.37
N THR A 73 11.80 0.29 -8.18
CA THR A 73 12.35 0.35 -9.53
C THR A 73 11.54 1.28 -10.42
N VAL A 74 10.22 1.10 -10.44
CA VAL A 74 9.33 1.92 -11.26
C VAL A 74 9.39 3.38 -10.81
N ALA A 75 9.35 3.63 -9.51
CA ALA A 75 9.40 4.98 -8.98
C ALA A 75 10.73 5.66 -9.33
N GLY A 76 11.85 4.92 -9.23
CA GLY A 76 13.17 5.45 -9.59
C GLY A 76 13.27 5.81 -11.06
N GLU A 77 12.76 4.96 -11.94
CA GLU A 77 12.78 5.20 -13.38
C GLU A 77 11.97 6.44 -13.77
N LYS A 78 10.88 6.69 -13.06
CA LYS A 78 9.99 7.81 -13.34
C LYS A 78 10.31 9.06 -12.52
N GLY A 79 11.29 8.98 -11.63
CA GLY A 79 11.66 10.09 -10.78
C GLY A 79 10.60 10.46 -9.77
N VAL A 80 9.77 9.50 -9.33
CA VAL A 80 8.71 9.74 -8.37
C VAL A 80 8.91 8.86 -7.13
N HIS A 81 8.28 9.24 -6.02
CA HIS A 81 8.32 8.48 -4.78
C HIS A 81 6.92 7.97 -4.47
N ILE A 82 6.80 6.65 -4.29
CA ILE A 82 5.55 6.01 -3.91
C ILE A 82 5.77 5.31 -2.57
N PRO A 83 5.36 5.94 -1.45
CA PRO A 83 5.50 5.29 -0.15
C PRO A 83 4.65 4.02 -0.09
N ALA A 84 5.23 2.97 0.46
CA ALA A 84 4.58 1.67 0.59
C ALA A 84 4.33 1.34 2.06
N ILE A 85 3.11 0.92 2.36
CA ILE A 85 2.71 0.53 3.71
C ILE A 85 2.45 -0.96 3.70
N ALA A 86 3.12 -1.68 4.59
CA ALA A 86 2.91 -3.12 4.75
C ALA A 86 1.87 -3.38 5.83
N VAL A 87 0.89 -4.23 5.53
CA VAL A 87 -0.06 -4.73 6.51
C VAL A 87 0.35 -6.17 6.82
N THR A 88 0.67 -6.47 8.07
CA THR A 88 1.29 -7.76 8.40
C THR A 88 0.91 -8.25 9.79
N ALA A 89 0.85 -9.58 9.94
CA ALA A 89 0.75 -10.25 11.23
C ALA A 89 2.15 -10.61 11.79
N TYR A 90 3.21 -10.35 11.03
CA TYR A 90 4.56 -10.76 11.39
C TYR A 90 5.31 -9.63 12.10
N HIS A 91 5.22 -9.60 13.42
CA HIS A 91 5.86 -8.55 14.24
C HIS A 91 7.38 -8.59 14.19
N ASP A 92 7.94 -9.77 14.04
CA ASP A 92 9.38 -10.01 14.08
C ASP A 92 10.09 -9.67 12.75
N ARG A 93 9.34 -9.28 11.73
CA ARG A 93 9.90 -8.95 10.42
C ARG A 93 10.00 -7.44 10.17
N ARG A 94 9.75 -6.65 11.20
CA ARG A 94 9.68 -5.18 11.04
C ARG A 94 10.96 -4.60 10.43
N GLU A 95 12.12 -4.94 10.98
CA GLU A 95 13.38 -4.39 10.51
C GLU A 95 13.66 -4.80 9.07
N GLU A 96 13.38 -6.06 8.73
CA GLU A 96 13.57 -6.57 7.38
C GLU A 96 12.69 -5.84 6.37
N LEU A 97 11.42 -5.64 6.70
CA LEU A 97 10.47 -4.98 5.80
C LEU A 97 10.81 -3.50 5.62
N LEU A 98 11.19 -2.82 6.69
CA LEU A 98 11.61 -1.43 6.59
C LEU A 98 12.89 -1.30 5.77
N ALA A 99 13.84 -2.20 5.96
CA ALA A 99 15.08 -2.21 5.18
C ALA A 99 14.83 -2.49 3.70
N ALA A 100 13.77 -3.25 3.38
CA ALA A 100 13.41 -3.54 1.99
C ALA A 100 12.79 -2.34 1.27
N GLY A 101 12.32 -1.33 2.01
CA GLY A 101 11.78 -0.11 1.41
C GLY A 101 10.38 0.29 1.85
N PHE A 102 9.73 -0.49 2.71
CA PHE A 102 8.42 -0.07 3.24
C PHE A 102 8.59 1.13 4.15
N ALA A 103 7.73 2.12 3.97
CA ALA A 103 7.77 3.34 4.78
C ALA A 103 7.22 3.11 6.18
N GLU A 104 6.26 2.21 6.31
CA GLU A 104 5.62 1.92 7.59
C GLU A 104 4.97 0.55 7.57
N LEU A 105 4.83 -0.06 8.75
CA LEU A 105 4.10 -1.32 8.92
C LEU A 105 2.87 -1.08 9.78
N VAL A 106 1.76 -1.72 9.40
CA VAL A 106 0.54 -1.75 10.19
C VAL A 106 0.26 -3.20 10.57
N GLU A 107 0.11 -3.45 11.85
CA GLU A 107 -0.07 -4.81 12.36
C GLU A 107 -1.53 -5.26 12.29
N LYS A 108 -1.71 -6.56 12.04
CA LYS A 108 -3.04 -7.17 12.12
C LYS A 108 -3.33 -7.54 13.59
N PRO A 109 -4.58 -7.49 14.03
CA PRO A 109 -5.79 -7.22 13.28
C PRO A 109 -5.88 -5.76 12.84
N LEU A 110 -6.35 -5.56 11.61
CA LEU A 110 -6.35 -4.25 10.97
C LEU A 110 -7.50 -3.39 11.46
N ASN A 111 -7.18 -2.16 11.86
CA ASN A 111 -8.17 -1.13 12.11
C ASN A 111 -8.19 -0.19 10.90
N PRO A 112 -9.26 -0.20 10.09
CA PRO A 112 -9.29 0.61 8.86
C PRO A 112 -9.14 2.11 9.12
N ILE A 113 -9.66 2.61 10.24
CA ILE A 113 -9.55 4.04 10.57
C ILE A 113 -8.11 4.41 10.85
N ALA A 114 -7.39 3.55 11.60
CA ALA A 114 -5.97 3.77 11.86
C ALA A 114 -5.16 3.71 10.57
N LEU A 115 -5.49 2.78 9.67
CA LEU A 115 -4.85 2.69 8.38
C LEU A 115 -5.04 3.97 7.56
N CYS A 116 -6.24 4.54 7.56
CA CYS A 116 -6.49 5.81 6.86
C CYS A 116 -5.57 6.91 7.37
N GLY A 117 -5.33 6.97 8.68
CA GLY A 117 -4.39 7.95 9.26
C GLY A 117 -2.97 7.76 8.78
N VAL A 118 -2.51 6.50 8.72
CA VAL A 118 -1.18 6.17 8.22
C VAL A 118 -1.04 6.57 6.75
N ILE A 119 -2.02 6.23 5.93
CA ILE A 119 -2.03 6.58 4.52
C ILE A 119 -1.96 8.10 4.32
N ARG A 120 -2.72 8.85 5.11
CA ARG A 120 -2.72 10.30 5.01
C ARG A 120 -1.35 10.90 5.30
N ARG A 121 -0.65 10.39 6.31
CA ARG A 121 0.69 10.89 6.64
C ARG A 121 1.67 10.71 5.49
N HIS A 122 1.58 9.60 4.77
CA HIS A 122 2.51 9.27 3.70
C HIS A 122 2.05 9.73 2.32
N GLY A 123 0.74 9.86 2.11
CA GLY A 123 0.16 10.23 0.83
C GLY A 123 -0.20 11.70 0.71
N GLN A 124 0.34 12.57 1.56
CA GLN A 124 0.02 14.00 1.50
C GLN A 124 0.39 14.58 0.15
N LEU A 125 -0.58 15.28 -0.42
CA LEU A 125 -0.36 16.05 -1.64
C LEU A 125 0.37 17.34 -1.27
N GLU A 126 1.38 17.68 -2.04
CA GLU A 126 2.03 18.96 -1.87
C GLU A 126 1.12 20.06 -2.39
N THR A 127 1.01 21.10 -1.61
CA THR A 127 0.21 22.26 -1.97
C THR A 127 1.09 23.41 -2.41
#